data_a4efe8fa4a211ff79d831634777b6edd
#
_entry.id   a4efe8fa4a211ff79d831634777b6edd
#
_cell.length_a   1.000
_cell.length_b   1.000
_cell.length_c   1.000
_cell.angle_alpha   90.00
_cell.angle_beta   90.00
_cell.angle_gamma   90.00
#
_symmetry.space_group_name_H-M   'P 1'
#
loop_
_entity.id
_entity.type
_entity.pdbx_description
1 polymer ?
#
loop_
_entity_poly.entity_id
_entity_poly.type
_entity_poly.pdbx_seq_one_letter_code
_entity_poly.pdbx_strand_id
1 'polypeptide(L)'
;MRDLWEKPWFSVLTKLTYSAYLNILWLICSLPIFTIGVSTTALFYCTLKMAEDRDEGLTRMFFRAFRSNFKPATKLWLILLAFGCFLGVDGFVLSRLWNTSAFWTILTALVIGAAVLYAIVLLYAFPLLARFENTTLGILRTSFAVGVRYLFCTLLMAFIYAVMGWITVCVFAPAFLLGMGLCAMLCSFLLVKIIHLIGGDPDAADEESHDEER
;
A
#
# COMPACT_ATOMS: atom_id res chain seq x y z
N MET A 1 -9.54 18.65 32.20
CA MET A 1 -8.80 18.62 30.93
C MET A 1 -8.31 17.22 30.51
N ARG A 2 -8.18 16.27 31.44
CA ARG A 2 -7.81 14.86 31.13
C ARG A 2 -8.89 14.10 30.34
N ASP A 3 -10.16 14.37 30.61
CA ASP A 3 -11.29 13.62 30.01
C ASP A 3 -11.51 13.86 28.50
N LEU A 4 -10.86 14.86 27.90
CA LEU A 4 -10.93 15.12 26.46
C LEU A 4 -10.03 14.20 25.64
N TRP A 5 -8.95 13.71 26.23
CA TRP A 5 -7.98 12.81 25.57
C TRP A 5 -8.46 11.37 25.48
N GLU A 6 -9.40 10.95 26.33
CA GLU A 6 -9.97 9.60 26.37
C GLU A 6 -11.18 9.43 25.44
N LYS A 7 -11.62 10.49 24.75
CA LYS A 7 -12.77 10.40 23.85
C LYS A 7 -12.38 9.77 22.52
N PRO A 8 -13.15 8.78 22.00
CA PRO A 8 -12.83 8.07 20.77
C PRO A 8 -12.67 8.98 19.54
N TRP A 9 -13.41 10.10 19.47
CA TRP A 9 -13.28 11.06 18.37
C TRP A 9 -11.93 11.81 18.37
N PHE A 10 -11.31 12.00 19.53
CA PHE A 10 -10.00 12.64 19.63
C PHE A 10 -8.89 11.72 19.07
N SER A 11 -8.95 10.43 19.36
CA SER A 11 -8.06 9.42 18.77
C SER A 11 -8.17 9.40 17.23
N VAL A 12 -9.40 9.48 16.68
CA VAL A 12 -9.62 9.54 15.24
C VAL A 12 -9.01 10.82 14.64
N LEU A 13 -9.22 11.98 15.28
CA LEU A 13 -8.68 13.24 14.80
C LEU A 13 -7.15 13.25 14.82
N THR A 14 -6.55 12.68 15.87
CA THR A 14 -5.09 12.53 15.98
C THR A 14 -4.54 11.64 14.87
N LYS A 15 -5.17 10.48 14.61
CA LYS A 15 -4.77 9.57 13.53
C LYS A 15 -4.92 10.22 12.14
N LEU A 16 -5.95 11.05 11.93
CA LEU A 16 -6.11 11.82 10.70
C LEU A 16 -4.98 12.85 10.51
N THR A 17 -4.64 13.58 11.57
CA THR A 17 -3.54 14.56 11.53
C THR A 17 -2.21 13.89 11.24
N TYR A 18 -1.94 12.75 11.86
CA TYR A 18 -0.73 11.95 11.63
C TYR A 18 -0.70 11.38 10.21
N SER A 19 -1.83 10.94 9.68
CA SER A 19 -1.94 10.49 8.29
C SER A 19 -1.63 11.61 7.30
N ALA A 20 -2.14 12.82 7.55
CA ALA A 20 -1.82 14.00 6.73
C ALA A 20 -0.32 14.35 6.78
N TYR A 21 0.28 14.30 7.97
CA TYR A 21 1.71 14.53 8.15
C TYR A 21 2.57 13.49 7.40
N LEU A 22 2.23 12.20 7.53
CA LEU A 22 2.91 11.12 6.83
C LEU A 22 2.77 11.24 5.31
N ASN A 23 1.64 11.76 4.83
CA ASN A 23 1.43 12.00 3.41
C ASN A 23 2.36 13.08 2.85
N ILE A 24 2.63 14.15 3.63
CA ILE A 24 3.62 15.17 3.26
C ILE A 24 5.02 14.57 3.17
N LEU A 25 5.42 13.75 4.15
CA LEU A 25 6.71 13.03 4.10
C LEU A 25 6.79 12.11 2.88
N TRP A 26 5.71 11.36 2.62
CA TRP A 26 5.61 10.50 1.45
C TRP A 26 5.78 11.29 0.15
N LEU A 27 5.11 12.44 0.01
CA LEU A 27 5.17 13.29 -1.17
C LEU A 27 6.59 13.80 -1.42
N ILE A 28 7.26 14.33 -0.39
CA ILE A 28 8.63 14.84 -0.48
C ILE A 28 9.60 13.72 -0.87
N CYS A 29 9.48 12.55 -0.23
CA CYS A 29 10.37 11.41 -0.50
C CYS A 29 10.04 10.68 -1.82
N SER A 30 8.87 10.94 -2.42
CA SER A 30 8.45 10.37 -3.71
C SER A 30 8.81 11.24 -4.91
N LEU A 31 9.41 12.41 -4.71
CA LEU A 31 9.83 13.29 -5.82
C LEU A 31 10.70 12.55 -6.86
N PRO A 32 11.70 11.74 -6.48
CA PRO A 32 12.33 10.85 -7.44
C PRO A 32 11.41 9.65 -7.73
N ILE A 33 11.09 9.39 -9.00
CA ILE A 33 10.17 8.32 -9.41
C ILE A 33 10.58 6.94 -8.88
N PHE A 34 11.88 6.67 -8.76
CA PHE A 34 12.39 5.38 -8.27
C PHE A 34 12.20 5.18 -6.76
N THR A 35 11.97 6.24 -5.99
CA THR A 35 11.74 6.18 -4.54
C THR A 35 10.27 6.06 -4.14
N ILE A 36 9.32 6.17 -5.09
CA ILE A 36 7.88 6.05 -4.82
C ILE A 36 7.56 4.74 -4.08
N GLY A 37 8.14 3.61 -4.51
CA GLY A 37 7.93 2.32 -3.85
C GLY A 37 8.47 2.29 -2.41
N VAL A 38 9.63 2.90 -2.18
CA VAL A 38 10.23 2.98 -0.84
C VAL A 38 9.40 3.85 0.09
N SER A 39 8.99 5.03 -0.41
CA SER A 39 8.14 5.97 0.34
C SER A 39 6.80 5.35 0.68
N THR A 40 6.20 4.60 -0.27
CA THR A 40 4.93 3.90 -0.06
C THR A 40 5.08 2.77 0.98
N THR A 41 6.17 2.00 0.94
CA THR A 41 6.47 0.98 1.96
C THR A 41 6.64 1.62 3.35
N ALA A 42 7.39 2.73 3.45
CA ALA A 42 7.57 3.45 4.71
C ALA A 42 6.25 4.04 5.24
N LEU A 43 5.39 4.55 4.35
CA LEU A 43 4.06 5.03 4.69
C LEU A 43 3.21 3.90 5.28
N PHE A 44 3.14 2.74 4.61
CA PHE A 44 2.39 1.59 5.12
C PHE A 44 2.97 1.05 6.42
N TYR A 45 4.29 1.04 6.60
CA TYR A 45 4.89 0.66 7.88
C TYR A 45 4.37 1.54 9.04
N CYS A 46 4.37 2.85 8.86
CA CYS A 46 3.87 3.78 9.87
C CYS A 46 2.36 3.62 10.11
N THR A 47 1.56 3.51 9.03
CA THR A 47 0.10 3.40 9.17
C THR A 47 -0.34 2.06 9.76
N LEU A 48 0.37 0.97 9.50
CA LEU A 48 0.14 -0.33 10.14
C LEU A 48 0.45 -0.26 11.64
N LYS A 49 1.58 0.33 12.04
CA LYS A 49 1.91 0.54 13.47
C LYS A 49 0.91 1.46 14.18
N MET A 50 0.44 2.52 13.50
CA MET A 50 -0.64 3.38 14.02
C MET A 50 -1.98 2.64 14.17
N ALA A 51 -2.28 1.70 13.29
CA ALA A 51 -3.49 0.89 13.39
C ALA A 51 -3.43 -0.09 14.58
N GLU A 52 -2.23 -0.45 15.03
CA GLU A 52 -1.94 -1.27 16.22
C GLU A 52 -1.73 -0.44 17.50
N ASP A 53 -1.94 0.90 17.44
CA ASP A 53 -1.68 1.84 18.55
C ASP A 53 -0.23 1.83 19.07
N ARG A 54 0.73 1.50 18.20
CA ARG A 54 2.18 1.42 18.50
C ARG A 54 2.94 2.53 17.75
N ASP A 55 2.63 3.79 18.01
CA ASP A 55 3.23 4.93 17.32
C ASP A 55 4.32 5.62 18.18
N GLU A 56 5.56 5.27 17.95
CA GLU A 56 6.73 5.88 18.56
C GLU A 56 7.45 6.83 17.58
N GLY A 57 7.14 8.12 17.60
CA GLY A 57 7.88 9.13 16.84
C GLY A 57 7.83 8.91 15.31
N LEU A 58 6.71 9.25 14.67
CA LEU A 58 6.37 9.00 13.28
C LEU A 58 7.48 9.32 12.28
N THR A 59 8.15 10.46 12.42
CA THR A 59 9.25 10.86 11.53
C THR A 59 10.40 9.87 11.58
N ARG A 60 10.80 9.48 12.80
CA ARG A 60 11.91 8.54 13.00
C ARG A 60 11.56 7.16 12.48
N MET A 61 10.32 6.71 12.71
CA MET A 61 9.78 5.46 12.18
C MET A 61 9.78 5.46 10.64
N PHE A 62 9.27 6.52 10.02
CA PHE A 62 9.22 6.65 8.57
C PHE A 62 10.61 6.55 7.94
N PHE A 63 11.58 7.34 8.42
CA PHE A 63 12.94 7.32 7.86
C PHE A 63 13.69 6.03 8.18
N ARG A 64 13.42 5.37 9.31
CA ARG A 64 13.96 4.03 9.60
C ARG A 64 13.45 3.03 8.57
N ALA A 65 12.13 2.93 8.38
CA ALA A 65 11.50 2.04 7.41
C ALA A 65 11.94 2.37 5.97
N PHE A 66 12.07 3.65 5.63
CA PHE A 66 12.56 4.11 4.34
C PHE A 66 13.98 3.60 4.05
N ARG A 67 14.90 3.71 5.02
CA ARG A 67 16.30 3.26 4.86
C ARG A 67 16.41 1.74 4.84
N SER A 68 15.74 1.04 5.74
CA SER A 68 15.80 -0.43 5.82
C SER A 68 15.24 -1.10 4.57
N ASN A 69 14.13 -0.59 4.04
CA ASN A 69 13.47 -1.14 2.86
C ASN A 69 13.92 -0.53 1.53
N PHE A 70 14.95 0.33 1.51
CA PHE A 70 15.34 1.06 0.31
C PHE A 70 15.62 0.13 -0.88
N LYS A 71 16.50 -0.86 -0.70
CA LYS A 71 16.89 -1.79 -1.77
C LYS A 71 15.74 -2.70 -2.23
N PRO A 72 15.06 -3.44 -1.32
CA PRO A 72 14.00 -4.35 -1.72
C PRO A 72 12.78 -3.62 -2.29
N ALA A 73 12.38 -2.48 -1.72
CA ALA A 73 11.24 -1.71 -2.20
C ALA A 73 11.51 -1.05 -3.56
N THR A 74 12.72 -0.51 -3.78
CA THR A 74 13.09 0.04 -5.10
C THR A 74 13.08 -1.06 -6.16
N LYS A 75 13.66 -2.23 -5.87
CA LYS A 75 13.66 -3.36 -6.81
C LYS A 75 12.24 -3.82 -7.14
N LEU A 76 11.39 -3.98 -6.13
CA LEU A 76 9.99 -4.36 -6.30
C LEU A 76 9.25 -3.32 -7.15
N TRP A 77 9.42 -2.02 -6.83
CA TRP A 77 8.78 -0.93 -7.55
C TRP A 77 9.18 -0.89 -9.02
N LEU A 78 10.48 -1.01 -9.35
CA LEU A 78 10.96 -1.00 -10.73
C LEU A 78 10.39 -2.16 -11.55
N ILE A 79 10.28 -3.36 -10.95
CA ILE A 79 9.64 -4.51 -11.61
C ILE A 79 8.16 -4.22 -11.87
N LEU A 80 7.44 -3.72 -10.86
CA LEU A 80 6.02 -3.37 -11.00
C LEU A 80 5.83 -2.24 -12.00
N LEU A 81 6.68 -1.21 -11.98
CA LEU A 81 6.62 -0.09 -12.92
C LEU A 81 6.84 -0.56 -14.37
N ALA A 82 7.85 -1.39 -14.62
CA ALA A 82 8.12 -1.92 -15.95
C ALA A 82 6.95 -2.76 -16.47
N PHE A 83 6.39 -3.62 -15.63
CA PHE A 83 5.22 -4.43 -16.00
C PHE A 83 3.96 -3.58 -16.20
N GLY A 84 3.75 -2.57 -15.35
CA GLY A 84 2.65 -1.61 -15.49
C GLY A 84 2.75 -0.79 -16.78
N CYS A 85 3.95 -0.31 -17.14
CA CYS A 85 4.19 0.37 -18.42
C CYS A 85 3.89 -0.56 -19.61
N PHE A 86 4.33 -1.82 -19.54
CA PHE A 86 4.05 -2.81 -20.59
C PHE A 86 2.54 -3.00 -20.77
N LEU A 87 1.80 -3.26 -19.70
CA LEU A 87 0.33 -3.40 -19.75
C LEU A 87 -0.36 -2.11 -20.24
N GLY A 88 0.18 -0.95 -19.86
CA GLY A 88 -0.36 0.34 -20.30
C GLY A 88 -0.21 0.55 -21.80
N VAL A 89 0.94 0.21 -22.38
CA VAL A 89 1.18 0.28 -23.85
C VAL A 89 0.28 -0.71 -24.57
N ASP A 90 0.21 -1.97 -24.10
CA ASP A 90 -0.68 -2.98 -24.71
C ASP A 90 -2.14 -2.55 -24.65
N GLY A 91 -2.60 -2.06 -23.50
CA GLY A 91 -3.97 -1.56 -23.36
C GLY A 91 -4.27 -0.38 -24.30
N PHE A 92 -3.32 0.55 -24.45
CA PHE A 92 -3.45 1.68 -25.39
C PHE A 92 -3.55 1.22 -26.83
N VAL A 93 -2.67 0.32 -27.27
CA VAL A 93 -2.69 -0.22 -28.65
C VAL A 93 -3.98 -0.99 -28.90
N LEU A 94 -4.37 -1.87 -27.99
CA LEU A 94 -5.57 -2.69 -28.11
C LEU A 94 -6.86 -1.87 -28.08
N SER A 95 -6.89 -0.76 -27.33
CA SER A 95 -8.05 0.15 -27.33
C SER A 95 -8.36 0.75 -28.70
N ARG A 96 -7.40 0.77 -29.61
CA ARG A 96 -7.57 1.23 -31.00
C ARG A 96 -8.04 0.13 -31.96
N LEU A 97 -7.83 -1.14 -31.58
CA LEU A 97 -8.03 -2.30 -32.44
C LEU A 97 -9.19 -3.22 -31.99
N TRP A 98 -9.72 -2.99 -30.80
CA TRP A 98 -10.64 -3.92 -30.12
C TRP A 98 -11.88 -4.35 -30.92
N ASN A 99 -12.35 -3.52 -31.83
CA ASN A 99 -13.58 -3.75 -32.61
C ASN A 99 -13.32 -4.21 -34.05
N THR A 100 -12.06 -4.49 -34.41
CA THR A 100 -11.68 -4.81 -35.78
C THR A 100 -11.85 -6.30 -36.11
N SER A 101 -11.71 -7.20 -35.13
CA SER A 101 -11.79 -8.65 -35.31
C SER A 101 -11.98 -9.35 -33.94
N ALA A 102 -12.58 -10.54 -33.95
CA ALA A 102 -12.76 -11.38 -32.76
C ALA A 102 -11.42 -11.69 -32.05
N PHE A 103 -10.32 -11.82 -32.79
CA PHE A 103 -8.98 -12.03 -32.24
C PHE A 103 -8.56 -10.86 -31.33
N TRP A 104 -8.73 -9.62 -31.79
CA TRP A 104 -8.37 -8.44 -31.02
C TRP A 104 -9.25 -8.26 -29.78
N THR A 105 -10.51 -8.65 -29.85
CA THR A 105 -11.43 -8.61 -28.70
C THR A 105 -10.99 -9.60 -27.60
N ILE A 106 -10.60 -10.82 -27.96
CA ILE A 106 -10.08 -11.81 -27.01
C ILE A 106 -8.78 -11.35 -26.38
N LEU A 107 -7.86 -10.79 -27.17
CA LEU A 107 -6.57 -10.29 -26.67
C LEU A 107 -6.80 -9.12 -25.70
N THR A 108 -7.72 -8.20 -26.00
CA THR A 108 -8.09 -7.10 -25.10
C THR A 108 -8.65 -7.61 -23.77
N ALA A 109 -9.53 -8.62 -23.80
CA ALA A 109 -10.07 -9.22 -22.58
C ALA A 109 -8.96 -9.85 -21.71
N LEU A 110 -7.97 -10.50 -22.35
CA LEU A 110 -6.83 -11.08 -21.65
C LEU A 110 -5.95 -10.01 -20.98
N VAL A 111 -5.67 -8.90 -21.67
CA VAL A 111 -4.90 -7.78 -21.11
C VAL A 111 -5.66 -7.10 -19.97
N ILE A 112 -6.98 -6.95 -20.07
CA ILE A 112 -7.80 -6.43 -18.96
C ILE A 112 -7.71 -7.38 -17.75
N GLY A 113 -7.80 -8.69 -17.96
CA GLY A 113 -7.62 -9.68 -16.89
C GLY A 113 -6.25 -9.58 -16.22
N ALA A 114 -5.19 -9.45 -17.02
CA ALA A 114 -3.83 -9.25 -16.51
C ALA A 114 -3.68 -7.92 -15.72
N ALA A 115 -4.33 -6.84 -16.17
CA ALA A 115 -4.33 -5.56 -15.48
C ALA A 115 -5.05 -5.63 -14.12
N VAL A 116 -6.15 -6.39 -14.02
CA VAL A 116 -6.84 -6.64 -12.75
C VAL A 116 -5.93 -7.42 -11.79
N LEU A 117 -5.27 -8.49 -12.24
CA LEU A 117 -4.33 -9.25 -11.42
C LEU A 117 -3.15 -8.38 -10.98
N TYR A 118 -2.63 -7.54 -11.86
CA TYR A 118 -1.58 -6.58 -11.54
C TYR A 118 -2.03 -5.58 -10.45
N ALA A 119 -3.25 -5.03 -10.56
CA ALA A 119 -3.80 -4.12 -9.55
C ALA A 119 -3.93 -4.80 -8.17
N ILE A 120 -4.37 -6.07 -8.14
CA ILE A 120 -4.42 -6.87 -6.90
C ILE A 120 -3.03 -6.98 -6.28
N VAL A 121 -2.02 -7.34 -7.05
CA VAL A 121 -0.64 -7.43 -6.56
C VAL A 121 -0.14 -6.08 -6.05
N LEU A 122 -0.41 -5.00 -6.76
CA LEU A 122 0.02 -3.65 -6.40
C LEU A 122 -0.56 -3.20 -5.04
N LEU A 123 -1.82 -3.54 -4.74
CA LEU A 123 -2.48 -3.20 -3.48
C LEU A 123 -1.82 -3.85 -2.26
N TYR A 124 -1.30 -5.08 -2.40
CA TYR A 124 -0.73 -5.84 -1.29
C TYR A 124 0.80 -5.82 -1.23
N ALA A 125 1.49 -5.55 -2.34
CA ALA A 125 2.94 -5.67 -2.44
C ALA A 125 3.69 -4.78 -1.43
N PHE A 126 3.32 -3.50 -1.31
CA PHE A 126 3.98 -2.56 -0.42
C PHE A 126 3.62 -2.76 1.06
N PRO A 127 2.34 -2.97 1.44
CA PRO A 127 1.99 -3.30 2.81
C PRO A 127 2.65 -4.58 3.32
N LEU A 128 2.70 -5.63 2.50
CA LEU A 128 3.35 -6.89 2.88
C LEU A 128 4.87 -6.74 2.98
N LEU A 129 5.50 -5.98 2.07
CA LEU A 129 6.92 -5.66 2.17
C LEU A 129 7.24 -4.82 3.41
N ALA A 130 6.32 -3.98 3.86
CA ALA A 130 6.49 -3.19 5.07
C ALA A 130 6.52 -4.04 6.36
N ARG A 131 5.90 -5.23 6.33
CA ARG A 131 5.73 -6.08 7.52
C ARG A 131 6.61 -7.33 7.49
N PHE A 132 6.89 -7.87 6.32
CA PHE A 132 7.61 -9.13 6.18
C PHE A 132 8.93 -8.95 5.43
N GLU A 133 10.02 -9.41 6.03
CA GLU A 133 11.30 -9.55 5.35
C GLU A 133 11.27 -10.80 4.45
N ASN A 134 11.05 -10.60 3.17
CA ASN A 134 11.00 -11.70 2.20
C ASN A 134 11.67 -11.29 0.87
N THR A 135 11.96 -12.29 0.04
CA THR A 135 12.49 -12.04 -1.30
C THR A 135 11.44 -11.34 -2.18
N THR A 136 11.87 -10.54 -3.16
CA THR A 136 10.96 -9.80 -4.06
C THR A 136 9.93 -10.74 -4.73
N LEU A 137 10.37 -11.95 -5.16
CA LEU A 137 9.47 -12.95 -5.73
C LEU A 137 8.53 -13.55 -4.69
N GLY A 138 9.01 -13.73 -3.45
CA GLY A 138 8.18 -14.17 -2.32
C GLY A 138 7.05 -13.17 -2.06
N ILE A 139 7.37 -11.87 -1.97
CA ILE A 139 6.37 -10.81 -1.79
C ILE A 139 5.35 -10.81 -2.92
N LEU A 140 5.77 -10.90 -4.19
CA LEU A 140 4.84 -10.94 -5.33
C LEU A 140 3.88 -12.14 -5.25
N ARG A 141 4.39 -13.34 -4.94
CA ARG A 141 3.57 -14.55 -4.79
C ARG A 141 2.59 -14.43 -3.62
N THR A 142 3.07 -13.96 -2.48
CA THR A 142 2.23 -13.77 -1.28
C THR A 142 1.17 -12.70 -1.53
N SER A 143 1.53 -11.57 -2.17
CA SER A 143 0.57 -10.51 -2.53
C SER A 143 -0.55 -11.04 -3.42
N PHE A 144 -0.21 -11.84 -4.43
CA PHE A 144 -1.20 -12.48 -5.29
C PHE A 144 -2.09 -13.47 -4.52
N ALA A 145 -1.48 -14.37 -3.73
CA ALA A 145 -2.21 -15.37 -2.96
C ALA A 145 -3.18 -14.73 -1.94
N VAL A 146 -2.72 -13.69 -1.23
CA VAL A 146 -3.52 -12.96 -0.26
C VAL A 146 -4.64 -12.19 -0.94
N GLY A 147 -4.35 -11.51 -2.05
CA GLY A 147 -5.32 -10.74 -2.80
C GLY A 147 -6.46 -11.60 -3.36
N VAL A 148 -6.15 -12.81 -3.82
CA VAL A 148 -7.16 -13.77 -4.29
C VAL A 148 -7.91 -14.42 -3.12
N ARG A 149 -7.22 -14.75 -2.02
CA ARG A 149 -7.86 -15.39 -0.85
C ARG A 149 -8.83 -14.45 -0.13
N TYR A 150 -8.51 -13.17 -0.07
CA TYR A 150 -9.30 -12.14 0.63
C TYR A 150 -9.95 -11.15 -0.35
N LEU A 151 -10.63 -11.65 -1.39
CA LEU A 151 -11.24 -10.84 -2.46
C LEU A 151 -12.15 -9.71 -1.92
N PHE A 152 -12.90 -9.95 -0.86
CA PHE A 152 -13.77 -8.92 -0.27
C PHE A 152 -12.96 -7.72 0.24
N CYS A 153 -11.86 -7.97 0.96
CA CYS A 153 -10.97 -6.90 1.41
C CYS A 153 -10.27 -6.22 0.24
N THR A 154 -9.88 -6.98 -0.79
CA THR A 154 -9.29 -6.46 -2.03
C THR A 154 -10.24 -5.49 -2.73
N LEU A 155 -11.51 -5.85 -2.88
CA LEU A 155 -12.54 -4.99 -3.48
C LEU A 155 -12.78 -3.73 -2.64
N LEU A 156 -12.80 -3.86 -1.31
CA LEU A 156 -12.97 -2.71 -0.44
C LEU A 156 -11.78 -1.75 -0.52
N MET A 157 -10.54 -2.26 -0.53
CA MET A 157 -9.34 -1.44 -0.73
C MET A 157 -9.33 -0.77 -2.10
N ALA A 158 -9.66 -1.51 -3.16
CA ALA A 158 -9.77 -0.98 -4.51
C ALA A 158 -10.83 0.13 -4.60
N PHE A 159 -11.97 -0.05 -3.92
CA PHE A 159 -13.03 0.95 -3.82
C PHE A 159 -12.54 2.23 -3.12
N ILE A 160 -11.82 2.11 -1.99
CA ILE A 160 -11.25 3.25 -1.28
C ILE A 160 -10.32 4.07 -2.20
N TYR A 161 -9.40 3.39 -2.92
CA TYR A 161 -8.51 4.07 -3.87
C TYR A 161 -9.25 4.68 -5.07
N ALA A 162 -10.28 4.00 -5.58
CA ALA A 162 -11.10 4.50 -6.69
C ALA A 162 -11.87 5.78 -6.29
N VAL A 163 -12.49 5.78 -5.10
CA VAL A 163 -13.21 6.95 -4.57
C VAL A 163 -12.26 8.13 -4.37
N MET A 164 -11.08 7.89 -3.78
CA MET A 164 -10.07 8.95 -3.60
C MET A 164 -9.54 9.47 -4.93
N GLY A 165 -9.29 8.60 -5.89
CA GLY A 165 -8.92 9.00 -7.25
C GLY A 165 -9.98 9.85 -7.92
N TRP A 166 -11.25 9.45 -7.81
CA TRP A 166 -12.38 10.23 -8.31
C TRP A 166 -12.45 11.62 -7.67
N ILE A 167 -12.36 11.70 -6.34
CA ILE A 167 -12.38 12.98 -5.61
C ILE A 167 -11.22 13.87 -6.08
N THR A 168 -10.02 13.32 -6.23
CA THR A 168 -8.84 14.06 -6.66
C THR A 168 -8.99 14.64 -8.07
N VAL A 169 -9.56 13.86 -9.00
CA VAL A 169 -9.67 14.26 -10.40
C VAL A 169 -10.88 15.18 -10.63
N CYS A 170 -12.03 14.87 -10.04
CA CYS A 170 -13.31 15.52 -10.38
C CYS A 170 -13.70 16.64 -9.43
N VAL A 171 -13.28 16.60 -8.15
CA VAL A 171 -13.76 17.53 -7.14
C VAL A 171 -12.69 18.52 -6.72
N PHE A 172 -11.52 18.04 -6.32
CA PHE A 172 -10.51 18.88 -5.70
C PHE A 172 -9.11 18.30 -5.84
N ALA A 173 -8.32 18.80 -6.79
CA ALA A 173 -6.97 18.32 -7.05
C ALA A 173 -6.04 18.33 -5.80
N PRO A 174 -6.09 19.32 -4.86
CA PRO A 174 -5.33 19.27 -3.61
C PRO A 174 -5.71 18.12 -2.67
N ALA A 175 -6.83 17.41 -2.87
CA ALA A 175 -7.15 16.18 -2.13
C ALA A 175 -6.05 15.12 -2.28
N PHE A 176 -5.27 15.15 -3.34
CA PHE A 176 -4.08 14.29 -3.50
C PHE A 176 -3.05 14.50 -2.38
N LEU A 177 -2.94 15.72 -1.87
CA LEU A 177 -2.02 16.05 -0.76
C LEU A 177 -2.36 15.34 0.57
N LEU A 178 -3.59 14.86 0.72
CA LEU A 178 -4.04 14.11 1.90
C LEU A 178 -4.43 12.68 1.57
N GLY A 179 -4.68 12.40 0.30
CA GLY A 179 -5.35 11.20 -0.17
C GLY A 179 -4.58 9.92 0.06
N MET A 180 -3.29 9.88 -0.29
CA MET A 180 -2.49 8.64 -0.20
C MET A 180 -2.31 8.19 1.25
N GLY A 181 -2.03 9.14 2.18
CA GLY A 181 -1.90 8.84 3.60
C GLY A 181 -3.21 8.33 4.21
N LEU A 182 -4.34 8.96 3.85
CA LEU A 182 -5.66 8.54 4.32
C LEU A 182 -6.04 7.15 3.79
N CYS A 183 -5.82 6.90 2.50
CA CYS A 183 -6.04 5.57 1.91
C CYS A 183 -5.16 4.51 2.57
N ALA A 184 -3.87 4.80 2.77
CA ALA A 184 -2.96 3.88 3.44
C ALA A 184 -3.42 3.56 4.87
N MET A 185 -3.88 4.56 5.62
CA MET A 185 -4.40 4.38 6.97
C MET A 185 -5.67 3.52 6.99
N LEU A 186 -6.66 3.81 6.13
CA LEU A 186 -7.89 3.02 6.04
C LEU A 186 -7.61 1.57 5.62
N CYS A 187 -6.72 1.40 4.63
CA CYS A 187 -6.29 0.07 4.20
C CYS A 187 -5.52 -0.67 5.30
N SER A 188 -4.73 0.02 6.12
CA SER A 188 -3.99 -0.59 7.23
C SER A 188 -4.90 -1.20 8.28
N PHE A 189 -6.04 -0.58 8.61
CA PHE A 189 -7.02 -1.18 9.52
C PHE A 189 -7.60 -2.51 9.01
N LEU A 190 -7.79 -2.63 7.68
CA LEU A 190 -8.23 -3.88 7.06
C LEU A 190 -7.11 -4.91 7.01
N LEU A 191 -5.89 -4.46 6.70
CA LEU A 191 -4.71 -5.31 6.52
C LEU A 191 -4.18 -5.89 7.81
N VAL A 192 -4.19 -5.16 8.93
CA VAL A 192 -3.74 -5.66 10.25
C VAL A 192 -4.40 -6.99 10.56
N LYS A 193 -5.72 -7.09 10.38
CA LYS A 193 -6.47 -8.33 10.63
C LYS A 193 -6.05 -9.49 9.74
N ILE A 194 -5.71 -9.20 8.48
CA ILE A 194 -5.24 -10.21 7.50
C ILE A 194 -3.80 -10.64 7.82
N ILE A 195 -2.94 -9.69 8.16
CA ILE A 195 -1.53 -9.91 8.47
C ILE A 195 -1.38 -10.81 9.70
N HIS A 196 -2.13 -10.55 10.78
CA HIS A 196 -2.16 -11.43 11.96
C HIS A 196 -2.62 -12.87 11.64
N LEU A 197 -3.52 -13.03 10.66
CA LEU A 197 -3.97 -14.36 10.22
C LEU A 197 -2.94 -15.13 9.39
N ILE A 198 -2.02 -14.41 8.72
CA ILE A 198 -1.07 -15.03 7.78
C ILE A 198 0.29 -15.33 8.42
N GLY A 199 0.80 -14.46 9.27
CA GLY A 199 2.20 -14.46 9.68
C GLY A 199 2.47 -14.63 11.17
N GLY A 200 1.46 -14.69 12.03
CA GLY A 200 1.70 -14.48 13.46
C GLY A 200 2.16 -13.02 13.71
N ASP A 201 2.48 -12.68 14.93
CA ASP A 201 3.05 -11.39 15.27
C ASP A 201 4.58 -11.46 15.11
N PRO A 202 5.20 -10.84 14.08
CA PRO A 202 6.66 -10.87 13.94
C PRO A 202 7.37 -10.14 15.09
N ASP A 203 6.66 -9.26 15.79
CA ASP A 203 7.19 -8.55 16.96
C ASP A 203 7.19 -9.47 18.22
N ALA A 204 6.42 -10.57 18.24
CA ALA A 204 6.48 -11.57 19.31
C ALA A 204 7.82 -12.32 19.32
N ALA A 205 8.44 -12.49 18.15
CA ALA A 205 9.76 -13.11 18.05
C ALA A 205 10.88 -12.18 18.59
N ASP A 206 10.72 -10.87 18.47
CA ASP A 206 11.67 -9.90 19.00
C ASP A 206 11.52 -9.73 20.53
N GLU A 207 10.32 -9.88 21.09
CA GLU A 207 10.08 -9.87 22.54
C GLU A 207 10.62 -11.15 23.19
N GLU A 208 10.45 -12.32 22.59
CA GLU A 208 11.02 -13.58 23.09
C GLU A 208 12.55 -13.56 23.11
N SER A 209 13.20 -12.96 22.08
CA SER A 209 14.66 -12.85 22.02
C SER A 209 15.24 -11.90 23.09
N HIS A 210 14.48 -10.87 23.50
CA HIS A 210 14.89 -9.93 24.56
C HIS A 210 14.66 -10.49 25.98
N ASP A 211 13.73 -11.41 26.16
CA ASP A 211 13.51 -12.08 27.44
C ASP A 211 14.50 -13.23 27.67
N GLU A 212 15.03 -13.86 26.61
CA GLU A 212 16.10 -14.87 26.72
C GLU A 212 17.49 -14.25 27.03
N GLU A 213 17.71 -12.96 26.76
CA GLU A 213 18.96 -12.25 27.10
C GLU A 213 18.97 -11.60 28.50
N ARG A 214 17.89 -11.74 29.28
CA ARG A 214 17.79 -11.25 30.67
C ARG A 214 17.95 -12.36 31.70
#